data_70a3e2e284dcac03a188286fcf10a5da
#
_entry.id   70a3e2e284dcac03a188286fcf10a5da
#
_cell.length_a   1.000
_cell.length_b   1.000
_cell.length_c   1.000
_cell.angle_alpha   90.00
_cell.angle_beta   90.00
_cell.angle_gamma   90.00
#
_symmetry.space_group_name_H-M   'P 1'
#
loop_
_entity.id
_entity.type
_entity.pdbx_description
1 polymer ?
#
loop_
_entity_poly.entity_id
_entity_poly.type
_entity_poly.pdbx_seq_one_letter_code
_entity_poly.pdbx_strand_id
1 'polypeptide(L)'
;LRTFVVLLYVAGHETTVNLIGNGALALLRHPDQMRLWSADPSLDTNAVDELMRFDGPVQETVRVPLDEVTYQAADGSDVVVSAGTLVMTVLGAADHDPTVFERPHDLWLARPNAHRHLGFSAGVHYCLGASLAKLEAGVAITSLIRRFPEIELAGTPGWRDRLTIRGVDHLPLSLG
;
A
#
# COMPACT_ATOMS: atom_id res chain seq x y z
N LEU A 1 -2.01 28.37 -6.76
CA LEU A 1 -2.35 28.03 -5.37
C LEU A 1 -3.58 27.11 -5.30
N ARG A 2 -4.74 27.46 -5.93
CA ARG A 2 -5.98 26.64 -5.87
C ARG A 2 -5.76 25.20 -6.37
N THR A 3 -5.11 25.04 -7.52
CA THR A 3 -4.80 23.71 -8.10
C THR A 3 -3.96 22.86 -7.16
N PHE A 4 -2.98 23.47 -6.48
CA PHE A 4 -2.12 22.78 -5.54
C PHE A 4 -2.88 22.31 -4.29
N VAL A 5 -3.78 23.14 -3.76
CA VAL A 5 -4.64 22.76 -2.62
C VAL A 5 -5.56 21.59 -2.98
N VAL A 6 -6.19 21.64 -4.17
CA VAL A 6 -7.02 20.54 -4.67
C VAL A 6 -6.21 19.25 -4.84
N LEU A 7 -5.00 19.36 -5.41
CA LEU A 7 -4.11 18.21 -5.57
C LEU A 7 -3.76 17.57 -4.23
N LEU A 8 -3.35 18.36 -3.23
CA LEU A 8 -3.03 17.86 -1.89
C LEU A 8 -4.22 17.19 -1.22
N TYR A 9 -5.41 17.79 -1.33
CA TYR A 9 -6.63 17.21 -0.78
C TYR A 9 -6.98 15.86 -1.41
N VAL A 10 -7.00 15.78 -2.74
CA VAL A 10 -7.33 14.55 -3.46
C VAL A 10 -6.28 13.46 -3.21
N ALA A 11 -5.00 13.81 -3.33
CA ALA A 11 -3.91 12.84 -3.16
C ALA A 11 -3.80 12.32 -1.71
N GLY A 12 -4.02 13.17 -0.72
CA GLY A 12 -3.88 12.80 0.69
C GLY A 12 -5.09 12.06 1.27
N HIS A 13 -6.29 12.36 0.79
CA HIS A 13 -7.51 11.81 1.38
C HIS A 13 -7.79 10.38 0.92
N GLU A 14 -8.00 10.17 -0.38
CA GLU A 14 -8.48 8.87 -0.90
C GLU A 14 -7.48 7.75 -0.67
N THR A 15 -6.19 8.02 -0.83
CA THR A 15 -5.14 7.02 -0.66
C THR A 15 -5.00 6.56 0.79
N THR A 16 -5.00 7.49 1.75
CA THR A 16 -4.87 7.17 3.18
C THR A 16 -6.10 6.43 3.70
N VAL A 17 -7.30 6.84 3.31
CA VAL A 17 -8.55 6.12 3.66
C VAL A 17 -8.51 4.68 3.16
N ASN A 18 -8.05 4.47 1.92
CA ASN A 18 -7.93 3.12 1.36
C ASN A 18 -6.83 2.31 2.05
N LEU A 19 -5.69 2.91 2.43
CA LEU A 19 -4.66 2.21 3.21
C LEU A 19 -5.20 1.72 4.55
N ILE A 20 -5.96 2.55 5.27
CA ILE A 20 -6.58 2.17 6.54
C ILE A 20 -7.60 1.05 6.33
N GLY A 21 -8.48 1.16 5.34
CA GLY A 21 -9.49 0.15 5.05
C GLY A 21 -8.90 -1.18 4.59
N ASN A 22 -7.95 -1.17 3.64
CA ASN A 22 -7.26 -2.37 3.16
C ASN A 22 -6.43 -3.02 4.27
N GLY A 23 -5.72 -2.21 5.06
CA GLY A 23 -4.91 -2.68 6.18
C GLY A 23 -5.76 -3.34 7.28
N ALA A 24 -6.89 -2.73 7.64
CA ALA A 24 -7.84 -3.32 8.58
C ALA A 24 -8.38 -4.65 8.04
N LEU A 25 -8.79 -4.71 6.77
CA LEU A 25 -9.26 -5.94 6.15
C LEU A 25 -8.18 -7.03 6.11
N ALA A 26 -6.93 -6.65 5.77
CA ALA A 26 -5.81 -7.57 5.76
C ALA A 26 -5.60 -8.20 7.16
N LEU A 27 -5.62 -7.39 8.22
CA LEU A 27 -5.48 -7.86 9.60
C LEU A 27 -6.63 -8.76 10.05
N LEU A 28 -7.88 -8.41 9.70
CA LEU A 28 -9.04 -9.23 10.02
C LEU A 28 -9.01 -10.60 9.33
N ARG A 29 -8.34 -10.71 8.19
CA ARG A 29 -8.09 -11.98 7.49
C ARG A 29 -6.86 -12.73 8.00
N HIS A 30 -6.00 -12.06 8.80
CA HIS A 30 -4.80 -12.62 9.41
C HIS A 30 -4.80 -12.33 10.93
N PRO A 31 -5.68 -12.97 11.70
CA PRO A 31 -5.88 -12.65 13.12
C PRO A 31 -4.65 -12.92 13.99
N ASP A 32 -3.74 -13.78 13.56
CA ASP A 32 -2.44 -13.99 14.20
C ASP A 32 -1.56 -12.74 14.09
N GLN A 33 -1.50 -12.11 12.92
CA GLN A 33 -0.74 -10.88 12.70
C GLN A 33 -1.39 -9.69 13.42
N MET A 34 -2.71 -9.63 13.47
CA MET A 34 -3.45 -8.61 14.22
C MET A 34 -3.13 -8.69 15.73
N ARG A 35 -3.19 -9.89 16.31
CA ARG A 35 -2.83 -10.11 17.73
C ARG A 35 -1.37 -9.78 18.00
N LEU A 36 -0.46 -10.19 17.12
CA LEU A 36 0.96 -9.86 17.22
C LEU A 36 1.17 -8.34 17.32
N TRP A 37 0.59 -7.58 16.40
CA TRP A 37 0.73 -6.12 16.40
C TRP A 37 0.05 -5.44 17.59
N SER A 38 -1.12 -5.92 17.99
CA SER A 38 -1.81 -5.40 19.18
C SER A 38 -0.98 -5.55 20.44
N ALA A 39 -0.22 -6.64 20.57
CA ALA A 39 0.61 -6.96 21.74
C ALA A 39 2.00 -6.30 21.72
N ASP A 40 2.53 -5.97 20.53
CA ASP A 40 3.89 -5.43 20.39
C ASP A 40 3.91 -4.07 19.67
N PRO A 41 3.93 -2.95 20.43
CA PRO A 41 4.03 -1.61 19.86
C PRO A 41 5.33 -1.33 19.09
N SER A 42 6.38 -2.14 19.23
CA SER A 42 7.62 -1.95 18.48
C SER A 42 7.43 -2.19 16.98
N LEU A 43 6.35 -2.86 16.60
CA LEU A 43 5.97 -3.12 15.20
C LEU A 43 5.27 -1.93 14.54
N ASP A 44 4.85 -0.90 15.26
CA ASP A 44 3.96 0.16 14.76
C ASP A 44 4.43 0.77 13.43
N THR A 45 5.72 1.02 13.27
CA THR A 45 6.27 1.56 12.01
C THR A 45 6.34 0.50 10.92
N ASN A 46 6.88 -0.67 11.23
CA ASN A 46 7.11 -1.73 10.25
C ASN A 46 5.80 -2.36 9.74
N ALA A 47 4.81 -2.46 10.63
CA ALA A 47 3.51 -3.00 10.29
C ALA A 47 2.80 -2.15 9.21
N VAL A 48 2.89 -0.83 9.29
CA VAL A 48 2.32 0.06 8.27
C VAL A 48 3.04 -0.09 6.94
N ASP A 49 4.37 -0.23 6.93
CA ASP A 49 5.12 -0.49 5.71
C ASP A 49 4.74 -1.85 5.10
N GLU A 50 4.55 -2.88 5.91
CA GLU A 50 4.11 -4.19 5.41
C GLU A 50 2.67 -4.15 4.88
N LEU A 51 1.75 -3.44 5.53
CA LEU A 51 0.40 -3.27 5.00
C LEU A 51 0.40 -2.51 3.66
N MET A 52 1.26 -1.49 3.53
CA MET A 52 1.46 -0.77 2.27
C MET A 52 2.02 -1.68 1.18
N ARG A 53 2.96 -2.56 1.51
CA ARG A 53 3.52 -3.56 0.60
C ARG A 53 2.44 -4.59 0.19
N PHE A 54 1.71 -5.12 1.17
CA PHE A 54 0.79 -6.26 0.99
C PHE A 54 -0.45 -5.91 0.18
N ASP A 55 -1.08 -4.76 0.45
CA ASP A 55 -2.27 -4.29 -0.30
C ASP A 55 -2.35 -2.75 -0.30
N GLY A 56 -1.29 -2.12 -0.80
CA GLY A 56 -1.22 -0.67 -0.93
C GLY A 56 -2.30 -0.10 -1.85
N PRO A 57 -2.81 1.09 -1.59
CA PRO A 57 -3.91 1.66 -2.35
C PRO A 57 -3.55 2.02 -3.79
N VAL A 58 -2.32 2.48 -4.05
CA VAL A 58 -1.88 2.86 -5.41
C VAL A 58 -1.25 1.65 -6.08
N GLN A 59 -1.94 1.11 -7.09
CA GLN A 59 -1.53 -0.13 -7.74
C GLN A 59 -0.58 0.10 -8.92
N GLU A 60 -0.65 1.27 -9.51
CA GLU A 60 0.13 1.59 -10.71
C GLU A 60 0.44 3.08 -10.81
N THR A 61 1.49 3.41 -11.54
CA THR A 61 1.78 4.78 -11.98
C THR A 61 2.17 4.80 -13.45
N VAL A 62 1.97 5.95 -14.10
CA VAL A 62 2.29 6.12 -15.51
C VAL A 62 3.46 7.07 -15.67
N ARG A 63 4.34 6.76 -16.61
CA ARG A 63 5.47 7.60 -17.04
C ARG A 63 5.53 7.73 -18.54
N VAL A 64 6.10 8.82 -18.99
CA VAL A 64 6.41 9.04 -20.39
C VAL A 64 7.88 9.44 -20.46
N PRO A 65 8.77 8.62 -21.03
CA PRO A 65 10.16 8.96 -21.20
C PRO A 65 10.30 10.14 -22.19
N LEU A 66 11.17 11.08 -21.85
CA LEU A 66 11.47 12.21 -22.73
C LEU A 66 12.48 11.85 -23.83
N ASP A 67 13.34 10.88 -23.53
CA ASP A 67 14.32 10.31 -24.43
C ASP A 67 14.11 8.79 -24.53
N GLU A 68 14.71 8.15 -25.53
CA GLU A 68 14.71 6.69 -25.65
C GLU A 68 15.46 6.07 -24.44
N VAL A 69 14.86 5.06 -23.84
CA VAL A 69 15.41 4.33 -22.69
C VAL A 69 15.51 2.85 -23.02
N THR A 70 16.66 2.25 -22.77
CA THR A 70 16.84 0.80 -22.84
C THR A 70 16.99 0.23 -21.43
N TYR A 71 16.28 -0.85 -21.15
CA TYR A 71 16.44 -1.63 -19.94
C TYR A 71 16.42 -3.13 -20.26
N GLN A 72 16.96 -3.95 -19.36
CA GLN A 72 16.95 -5.39 -19.49
C GLN A 72 15.69 -6.00 -18.90
N ALA A 73 15.03 -6.86 -19.69
CA ALA A 73 13.95 -7.71 -19.19
C ALA A 73 14.51 -8.85 -18.30
N ALA A 74 13.62 -9.55 -17.60
CA ALA A 74 13.99 -10.64 -16.68
C ALA A 74 14.73 -11.81 -17.38
N ASP A 75 14.51 -12.00 -18.68
CA ASP A 75 15.20 -13.00 -19.50
C ASP A 75 16.56 -12.51 -20.05
N GLY A 76 16.97 -11.29 -19.70
CA GLY A 76 18.22 -10.66 -20.14
C GLY A 76 18.14 -9.99 -21.50
N SER A 77 16.99 -9.99 -22.17
CA SER A 77 16.79 -9.26 -23.43
C SER A 77 16.72 -7.76 -23.20
N ASP A 78 17.20 -6.99 -24.18
CA ASP A 78 17.05 -5.53 -24.15
C ASP A 78 15.65 -5.13 -24.60
N VAL A 79 15.02 -4.27 -23.80
CA VAL A 79 13.73 -3.64 -24.13
C VAL A 79 13.97 -2.16 -24.37
N VAL A 80 13.72 -1.72 -25.60
CA VAL A 80 13.83 -0.31 -26.00
C VAL A 80 12.47 0.35 -25.91
N VAL A 81 12.40 1.43 -25.13
CA VAL A 81 11.20 2.27 -25.00
C VAL A 81 11.48 3.61 -25.64
N SER A 82 10.81 3.89 -26.74
CA SER A 82 10.97 5.16 -27.45
C SER A 82 10.43 6.34 -26.65
N ALA A 83 11.01 7.51 -26.87
CA ALA A 83 10.50 8.77 -26.32
C ALA A 83 9.01 8.95 -26.63
N GLY A 84 8.25 9.46 -25.69
CA GLY A 84 6.80 9.67 -25.83
C GLY A 84 5.93 8.43 -25.61
N THR A 85 6.52 7.25 -25.39
CA THR A 85 5.76 6.02 -25.11
C THR A 85 5.16 6.09 -23.69
N LEU A 86 3.87 5.74 -23.58
CA LEU A 86 3.24 5.60 -22.27
C LEU A 86 3.70 4.29 -21.60
N VAL A 87 4.38 4.40 -20.47
CA VAL A 87 4.87 3.28 -19.66
C VAL A 87 4.08 3.20 -18.37
N MET A 88 3.43 2.08 -18.13
CA MET A 88 2.76 1.79 -16.86
C MET A 88 3.72 0.98 -15.97
N THR A 89 3.98 1.48 -14.76
CA THR A 89 4.70 0.75 -13.73
C THR A 89 3.70 0.19 -12.72
N VAL A 90 3.65 -1.14 -12.58
CA VAL A 90 2.69 -1.81 -11.70
C VAL A 90 3.32 -2.00 -10.32
N LEU A 91 3.04 -1.06 -9.42
CA LEU A 91 3.60 -1.04 -8.06
C LEU A 91 3.16 -2.26 -7.25
N GLY A 92 1.88 -2.61 -7.35
CA GLY A 92 1.35 -3.80 -6.66
C GLY A 92 2.04 -5.10 -7.06
N ALA A 93 2.49 -5.24 -8.31
CA ALA A 93 3.28 -6.41 -8.72
C ALA A 93 4.72 -6.34 -8.19
N ALA A 94 5.35 -5.17 -8.22
CA ALA A 94 6.70 -4.98 -7.71
C ALA A 94 6.77 -5.23 -6.19
N ASP A 95 5.74 -4.89 -5.45
CA ASP A 95 5.63 -5.13 -4.01
C ASP A 95 5.42 -6.63 -3.66
N HIS A 96 5.19 -7.46 -4.67
CA HIS A 96 5.10 -8.92 -4.56
C HIS A 96 6.21 -9.66 -5.32
N ASP A 97 7.29 -8.97 -5.69
CA ASP A 97 8.43 -9.58 -6.38
C ASP A 97 9.19 -10.55 -5.46
N PRO A 98 9.23 -11.87 -5.79
CA PRO A 98 9.90 -12.85 -4.97
C PRO A 98 11.43 -12.70 -4.94
N THR A 99 12.02 -11.94 -5.86
CA THR A 99 13.45 -11.63 -5.85
C THR A 99 13.81 -10.57 -4.80
N VAL A 100 12.82 -9.82 -4.33
CA VAL A 100 12.96 -8.76 -3.32
C VAL A 100 12.38 -9.18 -1.98
N PHE A 101 11.19 -9.80 -2.01
CA PHE A 101 10.42 -10.14 -0.80
C PHE A 101 10.26 -11.65 -0.66
N GLU A 102 10.85 -12.23 0.37
CA GLU A 102 10.61 -13.63 0.73
C GLU A 102 9.11 -13.84 1.05
N ARG A 103 8.50 -14.92 0.54
CA ARG A 103 7.06 -15.20 0.71
C ARG A 103 6.20 -13.95 0.45
N PRO A 104 6.22 -13.42 -0.79
CA PRO A 104 5.67 -12.09 -1.09
C PRO A 104 4.15 -12.00 -0.90
N HIS A 105 3.45 -13.14 -0.95
CA HIS A 105 1.99 -13.21 -0.78
C HIS A 105 1.54 -13.42 0.67
N ASP A 106 2.48 -13.58 1.62
CA ASP A 106 2.17 -13.64 3.04
C ASP A 106 2.16 -12.24 3.64
N LEU A 107 1.17 -11.95 4.49
CA LEU A 107 1.23 -10.80 5.39
C LEU A 107 2.16 -11.16 6.56
N TRP A 108 3.26 -10.43 6.69
CA TRP A 108 4.26 -10.66 7.74
C TRP A 108 4.71 -9.33 8.34
N LEU A 109 4.03 -8.88 9.40
CA LEU A 109 4.23 -7.55 9.99
C LEU A 109 5.65 -7.31 10.54
N ALA A 110 6.38 -8.37 10.86
CA ALA A 110 7.78 -8.31 11.26
C ALA A 110 8.77 -8.48 10.08
N ARG A 111 8.32 -8.36 8.82
CA ARG A 111 9.18 -8.48 7.63
C ARG A 111 10.33 -7.48 7.69
N PRO A 112 11.59 -7.93 7.64
CA PRO A 112 12.73 -7.03 7.88
C PRO A 112 12.95 -5.98 6.80
N ASN A 113 12.44 -6.22 5.58
CA ASN A 113 12.58 -5.34 4.43
C ASN A 113 11.25 -4.76 3.92
N ALA A 114 10.22 -4.70 4.77
CA ALA A 114 8.92 -4.13 4.40
C ALA A 114 9.05 -2.72 3.82
N HIS A 115 9.91 -1.89 4.40
CA HIS A 115 10.19 -0.51 3.99
C HIS A 115 10.71 -0.35 2.54
N ARG A 116 11.09 -1.46 1.88
CA ARG A 116 11.52 -1.44 0.46
C ARG A 116 10.37 -1.42 -0.53
N HIS A 117 9.14 -1.45 -0.06
CA HIS A 117 7.95 -1.35 -0.92
C HIS A 117 7.96 -0.08 -1.77
N LEU A 118 7.29 -0.14 -2.91
CA LEU A 118 7.14 0.98 -3.85
C LEU A 118 5.80 1.70 -3.74
N GLY A 119 4.96 1.38 -2.77
CA GLY A 119 3.63 1.98 -2.59
C GLY A 119 3.64 3.50 -2.41
N PHE A 120 4.77 4.08 -2.00
CA PHE A 120 5.00 5.54 -1.99
C PHE A 120 5.82 6.03 -3.19
N SER A 121 5.95 5.23 -4.26
CA SER A 121 6.81 5.50 -5.42
C SER A 121 8.30 5.60 -5.03
N ALA A 122 9.14 6.11 -5.93
CA ALA A 122 10.58 6.25 -5.72
C ALA A 122 11.13 7.48 -6.47
N GLY A 123 12.37 7.86 -6.15
CA GLY A 123 13.09 8.95 -6.80
C GLY A 123 12.43 10.31 -6.56
N VAL A 124 12.45 11.17 -7.58
CA VAL A 124 11.91 12.54 -7.50
C VAL A 124 10.39 12.60 -7.29
N HIS A 125 9.69 11.50 -7.51
CA HIS A 125 8.26 11.35 -7.29
C HIS A 125 7.91 10.63 -5.97
N TYR A 126 8.88 10.40 -5.09
CA TYR A 126 8.58 9.85 -3.77
C TYR A 126 7.49 10.69 -3.09
N CYS A 127 6.52 10.03 -2.48
CA CYS A 127 5.33 10.66 -1.92
C CYS A 127 5.69 11.73 -0.86
N LEU A 128 5.27 12.96 -1.11
CA LEU A 128 5.49 14.06 -0.17
C LEU A 128 4.78 13.83 1.17
N GLY A 129 3.63 13.16 1.15
CA GLY A 129 2.79 12.84 2.32
C GLY A 129 3.13 11.52 3.01
N ALA A 130 4.18 10.79 2.60
CA ALA A 130 4.46 9.45 3.10
C ALA A 130 4.51 9.36 4.64
N SER A 131 5.20 10.28 5.29
CA SER A 131 5.32 10.31 6.76
C SER A 131 3.96 10.55 7.44
N LEU A 132 3.13 11.43 6.89
CA LEU A 132 1.80 11.71 7.42
C LEU A 132 0.87 10.51 7.22
N ALA A 133 0.85 9.93 6.03
CA ALA A 133 0.03 8.76 5.72
C ALA A 133 0.38 7.56 6.61
N LYS A 134 1.67 7.32 6.85
CA LYS A 134 2.14 6.28 7.80
C LYS A 134 1.65 6.55 9.22
N LEU A 135 1.76 7.79 9.68
CA LEU A 135 1.31 8.19 11.01
C LEU A 135 -0.22 8.00 11.16
N GLU A 136 -0.99 8.49 10.19
CA GLU A 136 -2.45 8.40 10.19
C GLU A 136 -2.91 6.94 10.17
N ALA A 137 -2.36 6.11 9.28
CA ALA A 137 -2.68 4.69 9.21
C ALA A 137 -2.28 3.95 10.49
N GLY A 138 -1.08 4.20 11.01
CA GLY A 138 -0.61 3.62 12.26
C GLY A 138 -1.54 3.93 13.43
N VAL A 139 -1.86 5.21 13.64
CA VAL A 139 -2.76 5.64 14.73
C VAL A 139 -4.16 5.06 14.56
N ALA A 140 -4.73 5.12 13.37
CA ALA A 140 -6.09 4.64 13.10
C ALA A 140 -6.21 3.12 13.35
N ILE A 141 -5.31 2.34 12.75
CA ILE A 141 -5.35 0.87 12.84
C ILE A 141 -5.03 0.39 14.26
N THR A 142 -3.98 0.92 14.90
CA THR A 142 -3.64 0.51 16.27
C THR A 142 -4.72 0.88 17.27
N SER A 143 -5.35 2.06 17.12
CA SER A 143 -6.49 2.45 17.94
C SER A 143 -7.66 1.49 17.79
N LEU A 144 -7.94 1.05 16.56
CA LEU A 144 -9.00 0.10 16.27
C LEU A 144 -8.75 -1.26 16.94
N ILE A 145 -7.61 -1.89 16.62
CA ILE A 145 -7.32 -3.26 17.08
C ILE A 145 -7.03 -3.38 18.58
N ARG A 146 -6.49 -2.31 19.21
CA ARG A 146 -6.25 -2.29 20.67
C ARG A 146 -7.51 -1.98 21.46
N ARG A 147 -8.41 -1.16 20.90
CA ARG A 147 -9.68 -0.84 21.54
C ARG A 147 -10.72 -1.96 21.42
N PHE A 148 -10.69 -2.70 20.31
CA PHE A 148 -11.64 -3.76 20.00
C PHE A 148 -10.88 -5.06 19.67
N PRO A 149 -10.33 -5.77 20.68
CA PRO A 149 -9.51 -6.96 20.45
C PRO A 149 -10.29 -8.13 19.85
N GLU A 150 -11.62 -8.15 19.99
CA GLU A 150 -12.53 -9.16 19.46
C GLU A 150 -13.20 -8.71 18.15
N ILE A 151 -12.66 -7.67 17.51
CA ILE A 151 -13.19 -7.16 16.24
C ILE A 151 -13.15 -8.21 15.15
N GLU A 152 -14.24 -8.36 14.41
CA GLU A 152 -14.39 -9.32 13.32
C GLU A 152 -15.18 -8.76 12.15
N LEU A 153 -15.12 -9.46 11.01
CA LEU A 153 -15.94 -9.13 9.85
C LEU A 153 -17.39 -9.51 10.11
N ALA A 154 -18.31 -8.54 10.03
CA ALA A 154 -19.76 -8.75 10.17
C ALA A 154 -20.47 -9.00 8.84
N GLY A 155 -19.73 -9.12 7.73
CA GLY A 155 -20.29 -9.34 6.39
C GLY A 155 -19.22 -9.36 5.31
N THR A 156 -19.64 -9.40 4.06
CA THR A 156 -18.73 -9.38 2.91
C THR A 156 -18.27 -7.96 2.64
N PRO A 157 -16.94 -7.69 2.62
CA PRO A 157 -16.41 -6.40 2.22
C PRO A 157 -16.75 -6.07 0.77
N GLY A 158 -17.15 -4.84 0.50
CA GLY A 158 -17.32 -4.34 -0.87
C GLY A 158 -16.03 -3.74 -1.38
N TRP A 159 -15.71 -3.97 -2.66
CA TRP A 159 -14.56 -3.37 -3.32
C TRP A 159 -15.00 -2.31 -4.32
N ARG A 160 -14.19 -1.26 -4.44
CA ARG A 160 -14.35 -0.28 -5.51
C ARG A 160 -13.82 -0.88 -6.82
N ASP A 161 -14.62 -0.76 -7.88
CA ASP A 161 -14.21 -1.19 -9.24
C ASP A 161 -13.29 -0.11 -9.86
N ARG A 162 -12.05 -0.06 -9.39
CA ARG A 162 -11.02 0.87 -9.85
C ARG A 162 -9.68 0.16 -9.93
N LEU A 163 -8.97 0.36 -11.03
CA LEU A 163 -7.67 -0.26 -11.27
C LEU A 163 -6.53 0.50 -10.55
N THR A 164 -6.47 1.82 -10.71
CA THR A 164 -5.34 2.63 -10.26
C THR A 164 -5.30 2.80 -8.74
N ILE A 165 -6.47 3.05 -8.13
CA ILE A 165 -6.58 3.22 -6.67
C ILE A 165 -7.49 2.14 -6.12
N ARG A 166 -6.87 1.14 -5.51
CA ARG A 166 -7.53 -0.02 -4.90
C ARG A 166 -7.97 0.30 -3.48
N GLY A 167 -9.21 -0.04 -3.14
CA GLY A 167 -9.72 0.12 -1.79
C GLY A 167 -11.08 -0.51 -1.59
N VAL A 168 -11.39 -0.81 -0.33
CA VAL A 168 -12.73 -1.24 0.06
C VAL A 168 -13.69 -0.05 0.00
N ASP A 169 -14.89 -0.29 -0.53
CA ASP A 169 -15.97 0.69 -0.52
C ASP A 169 -16.67 0.72 0.83
N HIS A 170 -16.88 -0.46 1.40
CA HIS A 170 -17.39 -0.62 2.76
C HIS A 170 -16.80 -1.86 3.41
N LEU A 171 -16.57 -1.78 4.71
CA LEU A 171 -16.02 -2.82 5.55
C LEU A 171 -16.93 -3.03 6.76
N PRO A 172 -17.89 -3.97 6.70
CA PRO A 172 -18.80 -4.22 7.83
C PRO A 172 -18.05 -4.93 8.97
N LEU A 173 -18.14 -4.35 10.16
CA LEU A 173 -17.42 -4.81 11.34
C LEU A 173 -18.37 -5.07 12.51
N SER A 174 -18.10 -6.14 13.27
CA SER A 174 -18.58 -6.34 14.63
C SER A 174 -17.46 -5.97 15.59
N LEU A 175 -17.77 -5.19 16.60
CA LEU A 175 -16.77 -4.68 17.54
C LEU A 175 -16.60 -5.54 18.79
N GLY A 176 -17.38 -6.64 18.89
CA GLY A 176 -17.41 -7.51 20.06
C GLY A 176 -18.43 -7.08 21.11
#